data_64cccc557578e06fa6aeec8527df646d
#
_entry.id   64cccc557578e06fa6aeec8527df646d
#
_cell.length_a   1.000
_cell.length_b   1.000
_cell.length_c   1.000
_cell.angle_alpha   90.00
_cell.angle_beta   90.00
_cell.angle_gamma   90.00
#
_symmetry.space_group_name_H-M   'P 1'
#
loop_
_entity.id
_entity.type
_entity.pdbx_description
1 polymer ?
#
loop_
_entity_poly.entity_id
_entity_poly.type
_entity_poly.pdbx_seq_one_letter_code
_entity_poly.pdbx_strand_id
1 'polypeptide(L)'
;VTDPFSLAPEPESYWHLYTDAEGISRQTMCTISAFELGQLGPGDSPQFSRDLMKEGNAFVTYLPVGWTADWHENHVPKWIYVLKGAWSVESMDGTKVVMKAGEYSYGGDQGCRATSDGRQGHLSAQVGDEPCVQLIIQRNDQAWRNLPPGSFK
;
A
#
# COMPACT_ATOMS: atom_id res chain seq x y z
N VAL A 1 6.73 -6.58 -36.23
CA VAL A 1 6.13 -6.77 -34.90
C VAL A 1 7.23 -6.76 -33.84
N THR A 2 7.16 -5.87 -32.89
CA THR A 2 8.13 -5.78 -31.82
C THR A 2 7.86 -6.87 -30.79
N ASP A 3 8.91 -7.57 -30.35
CA ASP A 3 8.80 -8.51 -29.23
C ASP A 3 8.40 -7.76 -27.95
N PRO A 4 7.23 -8.07 -27.34
CA PRO A 4 6.77 -7.37 -26.13
C PRO A 4 7.67 -7.59 -24.92
N PHE A 5 8.57 -8.56 -24.97
CA PHE A 5 9.47 -8.90 -23.86
C PHE A 5 10.90 -8.41 -24.06
N SER A 6 11.15 -7.60 -25.10
CA SER A 6 12.49 -7.10 -25.41
C SER A 6 13.04 -6.10 -24.40
N LEU A 7 12.16 -5.45 -23.64
CA LEU A 7 12.54 -4.50 -22.59
C LEU A 7 11.83 -4.86 -21.29
N ALA A 8 12.53 -4.73 -20.18
CA ALA A 8 11.94 -4.86 -18.86
C ALA A 8 10.94 -3.71 -18.61
N PRO A 9 9.90 -3.95 -17.80
CA PRO A 9 8.95 -2.89 -17.46
C PRO A 9 9.62 -1.72 -16.71
N GLU A 10 9.10 -0.52 -16.95
CA GLU A 10 9.45 0.62 -16.12
C GLU A 10 8.99 0.39 -14.68
N PRO A 11 9.67 1.00 -13.69
CA PRO A 11 9.23 0.90 -12.30
C PRO A 11 7.83 1.50 -12.11
N GLU A 12 7.03 0.86 -11.25
CA GLU A 12 5.70 1.34 -10.88
C GLU A 12 5.76 2.06 -9.55
N SER A 13 5.03 3.16 -9.41
CA SER A 13 5.04 3.98 -8.19
C SER A 13 3.92 3.58 -7.23
N TYR A 14 4.21 3.66 -5.94
CA TYR A 14 3.22 3.46 -4.89
C TYR A 14 3.57 4.32 -3.68
N TRP A 15 2.60 4.59 -2.80
CA TRP A 15 2.85 5.29 -1.55
C TRP A 15 3.24 4.31 -0.45
N HIS A 16 4.38 4.53 0.19
CA HIS A 16 4.87 3.69 1.28
C HIS A 16 4.65 4.42 2.61
N LEU A 17 3.73 3.90 3.41
CA LEU A 17 3.51 4.35 4.78
C LEU A 17 4.41 3.50 5.69
N TYR A 18 5.22 4.15 6.51
CA TYR A 18 6.19 3.46 7.36
C TYR A 18 6.37 4.20 8.69
N THR A 19 6.96 3.54 9.66
CA THR A 19 7.35 4.13 10.95
C THR A 19 8.86 4.36 10.94
N ASP A 20 9.29 5.58 11.23
CA ASP A 20 10.70 5.91 11.29
C ASP A 20 11.34 5.45 12.62
N ALA A 21 12.64 5.70 12.79
CA ALA A 21 13.40 5.28 13.98
C ALA A 21 12.91 5.96 15.26
N GLU A 22 12.21 7.09 15.15
CA GLU A 22 11.67 7.84 16.26
C GLU A 22 10.24 7.44 16.63
N GLY A 23 9.67 6.48 15.91
CA GLY A 23 8.31 6.00 16.13
C GLY A 23 7.23 6.87 15.45
N ILE A 24 7.62 7.70 14.49
CA ILE A 24 6.71 8.61 13.78
C ILE A 24 6.38 8.01 12.42
N SER A 25 5.10 7.96 12.09
CA SER A 25 4.70 7.49 10.76
C SER A 25 4.96 8.57 9.71
N ARG A 26 5.40 8.14 8.54
CA ARG A 26 5.70 8.97 7.39
C ARG A 26 5.23 8.29 6.13
N GLN A 27 5.05 9.08 5.08
CA GLN A 27 4.69 8.55 3.76
C GLN A 27 5.67 9.07 2.73
N THR A 28 6.11 8.19 1.83
CA THR A 28 6.98 8.55 0.72
C THR A 28 6.61 7.77 -0.53
N MET A 29 6.81 8.38 -1.68
CA MET A 29 6.62 7.70 -2.96
C MET A 29 7.80 6.77 -3.20
N CYS A 30 7.51 5.50 -3.41
CA CYS A 30 8.49 4.47 -3.70
C CYS A 30 8.16 3.78 -5.03
N THR A 31 9.05 2.93 -5.47
CA THR A 31 8.84 2.17 -6.71
C THR A 31 8.89 0.68 -6.46
N ILE A 32 8.11 -0.04 -7.25
CA ILE A 32 8.20 -1.48 -7.45
C ILE A 32 9.00 -1.68 -8.73
N SER A 33 10.06 -2.47 -8.66
CA SER A 33 10.90 -2.79 -9.81
C SER A 33 11.38 -4.24 -9.72
N ALA A 34 12.39 -4.58 -10.50
CA ALA A 34 12.91 -5.96 -10.56
C ALA A 34 11.84 -6.98 -10.97
N PHE A 35 11.05 -6.61 -11.98
CA PHE A 35 10.09 -7.53 -12.58
C PHE A 35 10.82 -8.69 -13.26
N GLU A 36 10.34 -9.89 -13.05
CA GLU A 36 10.89 -11.11 -13.64
C GLU A 36 9.95 -11.66 -14.69
N LEU A 37 10.50 -11.97 -15.87
CA LEU A 37 9.74 -12.62 -16.94
C LEU A 37 9.64 -14.11 -16.64
N GLY A 38 8.43 -14.65 -16.65
CA GLY A 38 8.19 -16.05 -16.40
C GLY A 38 6.73 -16.42 -16.56
N GLN A 39 6.41 -17.68 -16.32
CA GLN A 39 5.05 -18.18 -16.32
C GLN A 39 4.54 -18.21 -14.88
N LEU A 40 3.29 -17.76 -14.67
CA LEU A 40 2.66 -17.83 -13.34
C LEU A 40 2.23 -19.25 -13.00
N GLY A 41 1.94 -20.06 -14.00
CA GLY A 41 1.58 -21.45 -13.83
C GLY A 41 1.88 -22.26 -15.08
N PRO A 42 1.82 -23.61 -14.98
CA PRO A 42 2.05 -24.47 -16.14
C PRO A 42 1.10 -24.15 -17.30
N GLY A 43 1.66 -23.91 -18.48
CA GLY A 43 0.88 -23.62 -19.68
C GLY A 43 0.46 -22.17 -19.85
N ASP A 44 0.74 -21.29 -18.88
CA ASP A 44 0.45 -19.87 -19.01
C ASP A 44 1.40 -19.20 -20.01
N SER A 45 0.91 -18.16 -20.66
CA SER A 45 1.77 -17.29 -21.46
C SER A 45 2.73 -16.53 -20.54
N PRO A 46 3.98 -16.28 -21.00
CA PRO A 46 4.92 -15.50 -20.20
C PRO A 46 4.41 -14.09 -19.92
N GLN A 47 4.73 -13.57 -18.73
CA GLN A 47 4.46 -12.20 -18.35
C GLN A 47 5.48 -11.76 -17.31
N PHE A 48 5.63 -10.45 -17.16
CA PHE A 48 6.48 -9.89 -16.12
C PHE A 48 5.71 -9.85 -14.80
N SER A 49 6.37 -10.26 -13.71
CA SER A 49 5.77 -10.19 -12.38
C SER A 49 6.80 -9.81 -11.32
N ARG A 50 6.31 -9.32 -10.21
CA ARG A 50 7.09 -9.00 -9.01
C ARG A 50 6.25 -9.40 -7.80
N ASP A 51 6.75 -10.34 -7.01
CA ASP A 51 6.08 -10.75 -5.78
C ASP A 51 6.06 -9.58 -4.80
N LEU A 52 4.89 -9.23 -4.31
CA LEU A 52 4.72 -8.16 -3.33
C LEU A 52 4.40 -8.68 -1.93
N MET A 53 3.67 -9.79 -1.83
CA MET A 53 3.34 -10.40 -0.54
C MET A 53 2.90 -11.84 -0.79
N LYS A 54 3.74 -12.79 -0.39
CA LYS A 54 3.41 -14.21 -0.53
C LYS A 54 2.50 -14.66 0.59
N GLU A 55 1.58 -15.57 0.29
CA GLU A 55 0.69 -16.20 1.26
C GLU A 55 -0.19 -15.19 2.03
N GLY A 56 -0.47 -14.05 1.43
CA GLY A 56 -1.34 -13.05 1.99
C GLY A 56 -2.82 -13.41 1.82
N ASN A 57 -3.67 -12.87 2.68
CA ASN A 57 -5.13 -12.90 2.51
C ASN A 57 -5.58 -11.71 1.68
N ALA A 58 -6.45 -11.96 0.70
CA ALA A 58 -7.00 -10.91 -0.16
C ALA A 58 -8.48 -10.73 0.11
N PHE A 59 -8.94 -9.47 0.20
CA PHE A 59 -10.34 -9.15 0.37
C PHE A 59 -10.65 -7.75 -0.16
N VAL A 60 -11.92 -7.48 -0.38
CA VAL A 60 -12.41 -6.18 -0.85
C VAL A 60 -13.07 -5.46 0.33
N THR A 61 -12.73 -4.18 0.51
CA THR A 61 -13.39 -3.32 1.49
C THR A 61 -14.15 -2.21 0.79
N TYR A 62 -15.17 -1.73 1.47
CA TYR A 62 -16.06 -0.68 0.99
C TYR A 62 -16.14 0.40 2.06
N LEU A 63 -15.70 1.60 1.71
CA LEU A 63 -15.77 2.76 2.59
C LEU A 63 -16.91 3.66 2.09
N PRO A 64 -18.05 3.72 2.81
CA PRO A 64 -19.16 4.56 2.37
C PRO A 64 -18.81 6.04 2.41
N VAL A 65 -19.58 6.84 1.70
CA VAL A 65 -19.41 8.30 1.72
C VAL A 65 -19.54 8.80 3.17
N GLY A 66 -18.55 9.59 3.59
CA GLY A 66 -18.47 10.12 4.95
C GLY A 66 -17.72 9.24 5.95
N TRP A 67 -17.23 8.07 5.51
CA TRP A 67 -16.44 7.18 6.38
C TRP A 67 -15.15 7.85 6.85
N THR A 68 -14.88 7.73 8.15
CA THR A 68 -13.61 8.19 8.75
C THR A 68 -13.14 7.15 9.76
N ALA A 69 -11.84 7.12 9.99
CA ALA A 69 -11.23 6.32 11.05
C ALA A 69 -10.30 7.22 11.88
N ASP A 70 -10.30 7.00 13.17
CA ASP A 70 -9.38 7.70 14.09
C ASP A 70 -7.94 7.22 13.92
N TRP A 71 -6.99 7.94 14.53
CA TRP A 71 -5.58 7.57 14.54
C TRP A 71 -5.38 6.13 14.98
N HIS A 72 -4.74 5.33 14.16
CA HIS A 72 -4.38 3.95 14.45
C HIS A 72 -3.30 3.47 13.50
N GLU A 73 -2.49 2.51 13.94
CA GLU A 73 -1.55 1.79 13.05
C GLU A 73 -2.30 0.81 12.16
N ASN A 74 -1.71 0.44 11.04
CA ASN A 74 -2.10 -0.79 10.38
C ASN A 74 -1.77 -1.95 11.31
N HIS A 75 -2.79 -2.65 11.78
CA HIS A 75 -2.62 -3.76 12.72
C HIS A 75 -1.71 -4.85 12.16
N VAL A 76 -1.83 -5.11 10.86
CA VAL A 76 -0.97 -6.03 10.12
C VAL A 76 -0.49 -5.35 8.83
N PRO A 77 0.69 -5.70 8.32
CA PRO A 77 1.18 -5.13 7.05
C PRO A 77 0.24 -5.51 5.91
N LYS A 78 0.01 -4.58 5.00
CA LYS A 78 -0.94 -4.79 3.91
C LYS A 78 -0.65 -3.90 2.70
N TRP A 79 -1.05 -4.39 1.53
CA TRP A 79 -1.22 -3.61 0.32
C TRP A 79 -2.67 -3.18 0.21
N ILE A 80 -2.91 -1.92 -0.14
CA ILE A 80 -4.24 -1.35 -0.32
C ILE A 80 -4.30 -0.72 -1.70
N TYR A 81 -5.10 -1.31 -2.58
CA TYR A 81 -5.27 -0.84 -3.96
C TYR A 81 -6.66 -0.24 -4.12
N VAL A 82 -6.75 1.00 -4.60
CA VAL A 82 -8.02 1.68 -4.81
C VAL A 82 -8.62 1.24 -6.14
N LEU A 83 -9.79 0.61 -6.08
CA LEU A 83 -10.54 0.16 -7.26
C LEU A 83 -11.51 1.22 -7.76
N LYS A 84 -12.15 1.96 -6.85
CA LYS A 84 -13.12 3.02 -7.16
C LYS A 84 -13.08 4.07 -6.07
N GLY A 85 -13.49 5.29 -6.42
CA GLY A 85 -13.57 6.38 -5.47
C GLY A 85 -12.21 6.88 -5.03
N ALA A 86 -12.14 7.43 -3.84
CA ALA A 86 -10.92 7.97 -3.27
C ALA A 86 -10.95 7.92 -1.74
N TRP A 87 -9.77 7.88 -1.16
CA TRP A 87 -9.58 8.01 0.29
C TRP A 87 -8.32 8.80 0.60
N SER A 88 -8.21 9.28 1.81
CA SER A 88 -7.03 10.00 2.28
C SER A 88 -6.37 9.27 3.43
N VAL A 89 -5.04 9.37 3.48
CA VAL A 89 -4.22 8.88 4.59
C VAL A 89 -3.35 10.05 5.05
N GLU A 90 -3.41 10.37 6.34
CA GLU A 90 -2.55 11.37 6.95
C GLU A 90 -1.62 10.69 7.93
N SER A 91 -0.32 10.86 7.74
CA SER A 91 0.70 10.34 8.65
C SER A 91 0.98 11.32 9.80
N MET A 92 1.66 10.83 10.84
CA MET A 92 1.93 11.61 12.07
C MET A 92 2.78 12.85 11.80
N ASP A 93 3.55 12.88 10.71
CA ASP A 93 4.33 14.04 10.29
C ASP A 93 3.51 15.13 9.59
N GLY A 94 2.20 14.95 9.47
CA GLY A 94 1.30 15.91 8.83
C GLY A 94 1.14 15.72 7.33
N THR A 95 1.82 14.77 6.71
CA THR A 95 1.65 14.49 5.29
C THR A 95 0.31 13.83 5.04
N LYS A 96 -0.52 14.44 4.19
CA LYS A 96 -1.82 13.91 3.80
C LYS A 96 -1.81 13.56 2.32
N VAL A 97 -2.10 12.32 2.00
CA VAL A 97 -2.14 11.79 0.64
C VAL A 97 -3.57 11.40 0.30
N VAL A 98 -4.06 11.86 -0.85
CA VAL A 98 -5.33 11.40 -1.40
C VAL A 98 -5.03 10.42 -2.53
N MET A 99 -5.59 9.23 -2.44
CA MET A 99 -5.40 8.17 -3.44
C MET A 99 -6.72 7.87 -4.13
N LYS A 100 -6.67 7.83 -5.46
CA LYS A 100 -7.81 7.57 -6.36
C LYS A 100 -7.68 6.18 -6.98
N ALA A 101 -8.70 5.77 -7.73
CA ALA A 101 -8.68 4.51 -8.47
C ALA A 101 -7.39 4.36 -9.29
N GLY A 102 -6.75 3.20 -9.17
CA GLY A 102 -5.47 2.90 -9.80
C GLY A 102 -4.24 3.21 -8.94
N GLU A 103 -4.39 3.97 -7.87
CA GLU A 103 -3.31 4.25 -6.92
C GLU A 103 -3.37 3.30 -5.74
N TYR A 104 -2.21 3.05 -5.11
CA TYR A 104 -2.16 2.09 -4.03
C TYR A 104 -1.04 2.43 -3.04
N SER A 105 -1.13 1.84 -1.85
CA SER A 105 -0.18 2.09 -0.78
C SER A 105 0.20 0.80 -0.06
N TYR A 106 1.35 0.83 0.58
CA TYR A 106 1.78 -0.20 1.52
C TYR A 106 1.63 0.34 2.94
N GLY A 107 0.81 -0.34 3.74
CA GLY A 107 0.54 0.01 5.13
C GLY A 107 1.52 -0.68 6.08
N GLY A 108 2.67 -0.07 6.26
CA GLY A 108 3.76 -0.61 7.06
C GLY A 108 4.10 0.22 8.30
N ASP A 109 3.15 0.95 8.85
CA ASP A 109 3.35 1.87 9.98
C ASP A 109 3.25 1.21 11.36
N GLN A 110 3.60 -0.06 11.45
CA GLN A 110 3.64 -0.75 12.72
C GLN A 110 4.75 -0.19 13.62
N GLY A 111 4.53 -0.16 14.92
CA GLY A 111 5.52 0.28 15.89
C GLY A 111 5.57 1.78 16.12
N CYS A 112 4.51 2.51 15.78
CA CYS A 112 4.42 3.93 16.05
C CYS A 112 4.37 4.22 17.54
N ARG A 113 4.99 5.33 17.96
CA ARG A 113 4.91 5.86 19.31
C ARG A 113 3.78 6.88 19.37
N ALA A 114 2.86 6.72 20.32
CA ALA A 114 1.79 7.69 20.52
C ALA A 114 2.38 9.05 20.91
N THR A 115 1.87 10.12 20.30
CA THR A 115 2.20 11.49 20.68
C THR A 115 1.35 11.95 21.86
N SER A 116 1.74 13.03 22.51
CA SER A 116 1.00 13.60 23.65
C SER A 116 -0.40 14.08 23.27
N ASP A 117 -0.64 14.42 21.99
CA ASP A 117 -1.93 14.82 21.46
C ASP A 117 -2.75 13.66 20.88
N GLY A 118 -2.31 12.41 21.10
CA GLY A 118 -3.08 11.22 20.77
C GLY A 118 -2.90 10.68 19.36
N ARG A 119 -1.95 11.19 18.59
CA ARG A 119 -1.66 10.65 17.25
C ARG A 119 -0.80 9.41 17.37
N GLN A 120 -1.19 8.36 16.66
CA GLN A 120 -0.44 7.12 16.55
C GLN A 120 -0.84 6.42 15.26
N GLY A 121 0.12 6.13 14.39
CA GLY A 121 -0.18 5.53 13.10
C GLY A 121 -0.63 6.56 12.08
N HIS A 122 -1.83 6.39 11.54
CA HIS A 122 -2.38 7.27 10.51
C HIS A 122 -3.85 7.56 10.76
N LEU A 123 -4.31 8.64 10.14
CA LEU A 123 -5.71 9.03 10.12
C LEU A 123 -6.21 8.84 8.70
N SER A 124 -7.39 8.25 8.52
CA SER A 124 -7.91 8.01 7.18
C SER A 124 -9.37 8.41 7.05
N ALA A 125 -9.76 8.75 5.82
CA ALA A 125 -11.12 9.15 5.50
C ALA A 125 -11.44 8.83 4.04
N GLN A 126 -12.69 8.51 3.80
CA GLN A 126 -13.23 8.48 2.43
C GLN A 126 -13.28 9.92 1.89
N VAL A 127 -12.98 10.09 0.60
CA VAL A 127 -12.94 11.40 -0.06
C VAL A 127 -13.85 11.37 -1.29
N GLY A 128 -14.59 12.47 -1.50
CA GLY A 128 -15.45 12.64 -2.67
C GLY A 128 -16.87 12.17 -2.45
N ASP A 129 -17.64 12.13 -3.54
CA ASP A 129 -19.09 11.92 -3.51
C ASP A 129 -19.50 10.47 -3.87
N GLU A 130 -18.52 9.58 -4.06
CA GLU A 130 -18.78 8.15 -4.24
C GLU A 130 -18.02 7.32 -3.20
N PRO A 131 -18.51 6.12 -2.85
CA PRO A 131 -17.80 5.24 -1.94
C PRO A 131 -16.42 4.87 -2.46
N CYS A 132 -15.48 4.64 -1.56
CA CYS A 132 -14.15 4.12 -1.91
C CYS A 132 -14.16 2.59 -1.77
N VAL A 133 -13.85 1.90 -2.85
CA VAL A 133 -13.73 0.44 -2.87
C VAL A 133 -12.27 0.08 -3.03
N GLN A 134 -11.78 -0.81 -2.17
CA GLN A 134 -10.37 -1.16 -2.10
C GLN A 134 -10.16 -2.67 -2.16
N LEU A 135 -9.11 -3.10 -2.85
CA LEU A 135 -8.57 -4.45 -2.73
C LEU A 135 -7.44 -4.41 -1.69
N ILE A 136 -7.54 -5.24 -0.68
CA ILE A 136 -6.53 -5.35 0.36
C ILE A 136 -5.92 -6.75 0.33
N ILE A 137 -4.58 -6.80 0.41
CA ILE A 137 -3.81 -8.02 0.58
C ILE A 137 -2.98 -7.87 1.85
N GLN A 138 -3.13 -8.75 2.82
CA GLN A 138 -2.45 -8.63 4.11
C GLN A 138 -1.95 -9.96 4.66
N ARG A 139 -0.97 -9.88 5.57
CA ARG A 139 -0.41 -11.02 6.29
C ARG A 139 -0.37 -10.73 7.79
N ASN A 140 -0.56 -11.78 8.59
CA ASN A 140 -0.57 -11.67 10.05
C ASN A 140 0.80 -11.93 10.68
N ASP A 141 1.79 -12.38 9.93
CA ASP A 141 3.11 -12.71 10.48
C ASP A 141 4.03 -11.48 10.57
N GLN A 142 5.19 -11.66 11.18
CA GLN A 142 6.14 -10.56 11.44
C GLN A 142 7.01 -10.19 10.25
N ALA A 143 7.06 -11.02 9.20
CA ALA A 143 8.04 -10.89 8.13
C ALA A 143 7.90 -9.58 7.32
N TRP A 144 6.69 -9.03 7.28
CA TRP A 144 6.35 -7.86 6.46
C TRP A 144 6.10 -6.60 7.28
N ARG A 145 6.26 -6.69 8.61
CA ARG A 145 5.99 -5.56 9.50
C ARG A 145 7.06 -4.50 9.36
N ASN A 146 6.62 -3.24 9.34
CA ASN A 146 7.46 -2.06 9.37
C ASN A 146 8.64 -2.12 8.39
N LEU A 147 8.38 -2.56 7.16
CA LEU A 147 9.40 -2.57 6.14
C LEU A 147 9.83 -1.13 5.79
N PRO A 148 11.13 -0.89 5.61
CA PRO A 148 11.60 0.45 5.25
C PRO A 148 11.23 0.79 3.80
N PRO A 149 11.10 2.10 3.49
CA PRO A 149 10.91 2.54 2.11
C PRO A 149 11.99 1.99 1.19
N GLY A 150 11.60 1.57 -0.01
CA GLY A 150 12.53 0.99 -0.96
C GLY A 150 12.66 -0.53 -0.88
N SER A 151 11.91 -1.20 0.01
CA SER A 151 11.97 -2.66 0.16
C SER A 151 11.51 -3.44 -1.09
N PHE A 152 10.73 -2.80 -1.95
CA PHE A 152 10.19 -3.42 -3.18
C PHE A 152 10.88 -2.91 -4.46
N LYS A 153 11.94 -2.19 -4.28
CA LYS A 153 12.74 -1.65 -5.39
C LYS A 153 13.56 -2.74 -6.09
#